data_2d43dc61e0bf3ecf103f6d8961535e4c
#
_entry.id   2d43dc61e0bf3ecf103f6d8961535e4c
#
_cell.length_a   1.000
_cell.length_b   1.000
_cell.length_c   1.000
_cell.angle_alpha   90.00
_cell.angle_beta   90.00
_cell.angle_gamma   90.00
#
_symmetry.space_group_name_H-M   'P 1'
#
loop_
_entity.id
_entity.type
_entity.pdbx_description
1 polymer ?
#
loop_
_entity_poly.entity_id
_entity_poly.type
_entity_poly.pdbx_seq_one_letter_code
_entity_poly.pdbx_strand_id
1 'polypeptide(L)'
;GISLKRLEQKKLQVGINKLADAGLDVERWLAMCDASAAEMQRLVEAWPIRRPSSCYDAAPILGLGQASSEPLPDPAPGEVVIRVGAWSLQDLRTCETVVRHNLMWDQDWYNEYPFSREKLTPGVYRVRLPIPDSNRKNFAEQKKLLLSGEDVAPVALAAVALLCHLKQAGQDLLNNDWARCADALPDEFRVG
;
A
#
# COMPACT_ATOMS: atom_id res chain seq x y z
N GLY A 1 17.02 34.91 15.26
CA GLY A 1 15.77 34.42 14.69
C GLY A 1 15.98 33.95 13.27
N ILE A 2 15.64 32.72 12.94
CA ILE A 2 15.72 32.18 11.58
C ILE A 2 14.55 32.78 10.81
N SER A 3 14.82 33.70 9.90
CA SER A 3 13.82 34.22 8.97
C SER A 3 13.62 33.19 7.86
N LEU A 4 12.57 32.39 7.97
CA LEU A 4 12.20 31.47 6.89
C LEU A 4 11.72 32.30 5.68
N LYS A 5 12.29 32.00 4.52
CA LYS A 5 11.85 32.61 3.25
C LYS A 5 10.40 32.16 2.99
N ARG A 6 9.63 33.01 2.33
CA ARG A 6 8.20 32.77 2.04
C ARG A 6 7.91 31.42 1.36
N LEU A 7 8.87 30.91 0.59
CA LEU A 7 8.79 29.57 -0.04
C LEU A 7 8.92 28.44 0.98
N GLU A 8 9.80 28.60 1.96
CA GLU A 8 10.00 27.62 3.04
C GLU A 8 8.80 27.58 3.97
N GLN A 9 8.18 28.73 4.25
CA GLN A 9 6.93 28.81 5.02
C GLN A 9 5.78 28.07 4.32
N LYS A 10 5.64 28.22 2.99
CA LYS A 10 4.65 27.44 2.24
C LYS A 10 4.89 25.93 2.28
N LYS A 11 6.15 25.52 2.15
CA LYS A 11 6.51 24.09 2.27
C LYS A 11 6.21 23.54 3.67
N LEU A 12 6.51 24.32 4.70
CA LEU A 12 6.21 23.97 6.09
C LEU A 12 4.70 23.84 6.30
N GLN A 13 3.89 24.80 5.79
CA GLN A 13 2.44 24.75 5.90
C GLN A 13 1.85 23.52 5.18
N VAL A 14 2.37 23.18 4.00
CA VAL A 14 1.95 21.97 3.28
C VAL A 14 2.32 20.71 4.07
N GLY A 15 3.48 20.71 4.72
CA GLY A 15 3.90 19.61 5.62
C GLY A 15 2.95 19.46 6.80
N ILE A 16 2.61 20.56 7.48
CA ILE A 16 1.67 20.57 8.61
C ILE A 16 0.29 20.06 8.18
N ASN A 17 -0.22 20.52 7.04
CA ASN A 17 -1.51 20.06 6.54
C ASN A 17 -1.52 18.56 6.24
N LYS A 18 -0.44 18.03 5.61
CA LYS A 18 -0.30 16.59 5.38
C LYS A 18 -0.23 15.79 6.68
N LEU A 19 0.40 16.31 7.72
CA LEU A 19 0.45 15.68 9.03
C LEU A 19 -0.91 15.70 9.71
N ALA A 20 -1.65 16.82 9.60
CA ALA A 20 -3.03 16.93 10.10
C ALA A 20 -3.97 15.95 9.36
N ASP A 21 -3.85 15.85 8.04
CA ASP A 21 -4.60 14.89 7.22
C ASP A 21 -4.26 13.43 7.60
N ALA A 22 -3.02 13.17 8.04
CA ALA A 22 -2.59 11.89 8.59
C ALA A 22 -3.04 11.66 10.05
N GLY A 23 -3.83 12.57 10.62
CA GLY A 23 -4.40 12.47 11.98
C GLY A 23 -3.47 12.95 13.09
N LEU A 24 -2.46 13.75 12.75
CA LEU A 24 -1.64 14.45 13.73
C LEU A 24 -2.37 15.70 14.20
N ASP A 25 -2.67 15.80 15.48
CA ASP A 25 -3.14 17.05 16.05
C ASP A 25 -2.01 18.09 16.21
N VAL A 26 -2.39 19.35 16.13
CA VAL A 26 -1.43 20.48 16.16
C VAL A 26 -0.70 20.56 17.51
N GLU A 27 -1.33 20.17 18.60
CA GLU A 27 -0.74 20.18 19.95
C GLU A 27 0.38 19.15 20.06
N ARG A 28 0.17 17.94 19.54
CA ARG A 28 1.20 16.91 19.44
C ARG A 28 2.38 17.33 18.56
N TRP A 29 2.10 18.01 17.46
CA TRP A 29 3.15 18.52 16.59
C TRP A 29 3.99 19.60 17.28
N LEU A 30 3.35 20.51 18.02
CA LEU A 30 4.05 21.53 18.81
C LEU A 30 4.90 20.91 19.91
N ALA A 31 4.37 19.89 20.61
CA ALA A 31 5.13 19.13 21.60
C ALA A 31 6.37 18.44 20.99
N MET A 32 6.28 17.96 19.74
CA MET A 32 7.43 17.42 19.03
C MET A 32 8.46 18.49 18.66
N CYS A 33 8.04 19.71 18.31
CA CYS A 33 8.96 20.79 17.99
C CYS A 33 9.79 21.25 19.21
N ASP A 34 9.23 21.12 20.42
CA ASP A 34 9.90 21.49 21.66
C ASP A 34 10.64 20.31 22.33
N ALA A 35 10.48 19.11 21.80
CA ALA A 35 11.07 17.89 22.34
C ALA A 35 12.58 17.81 22.06
N SER A 36 13.34 17.29 23.02
CA SER A 36 14.73 16.89 22.79
C SER A 36 14.81 15.74 21.76
N ALA A 37 15.98 15.54 21.17
CA ALA A 37 16.18 14.46 20.18
C ALA A 37 15.80 13.07 20.73
N ALA A 38 16.06 12.80 22.02
CA ALA A 38 15.70 11.53 22.67
C ALA A 38 14.19 11.39 22.89
N GLU A 39 13.51 12.48 23.24
CA GLU A 39 12.05 12.52 23.36
C GLU A 39 11.39 12.42 22.01
N MET A 40 11.94 13.08 20.98
CA MET A 40 11.48 12.97 19.60
C MET A 40 11.52 11.51 19.14
N GLN A 41 12.61 10.81 19.42
CA GLN A 41 12.75 9.40 19.04
C GLN A 41 11.71 8.52 19.74
N ARG A 42 11.47 8.72 21.06
CA ARG A 42 10.41 8.04 21.80
C ARG A 42 9.00 8.36 21.27
N LEU A 43 8.75 9.61 20.89
CA LEU A 43 7.48 10.02 20.30
C LEU A 43 7.26 9.38 18.94
N VAL A 44 8.30 9.27 18.13
CA VAL A 44 8.26 8.60 16.81
C VAL A 44 8.08 7.09 16.98
N GLU A 45 8.75 6.46 17.94
CA GLU A 45 8.60 5.03 18.23
C GLU A 45 7.23 4.70 18.85
N ALA A 46 6.71 5.59 19.72
CA ALA A 46 5.37 5.48 20.30
C ALA A 46 4.25 5.95 19.34
N TRP A 47 4.62 6.52 18.20
CA TRP A 47 3.67 6.93 17.18
C TRP A 47 2.99 5.71 16.61
N PRO A 48 1.71 5.49 16.88
CA PRO A 48 1.00 4.51 16.14
C PRO A 48 0.99 5.03 14.69
N ILE A 49 1.86 4.48 13.85
CA ILE A 49 1.61 4.52 12.41
C ILE A 49 0.24 3.87 12.30
N ARG A 50 -0.82 4.68 12.25
CA ARG A 50 -2.17 4.20 11.98
C ARG A 50 -2.12 3.70 10.55
N ARG A 51 -1.71 2.46 10.41
CA ARG A 51 -1.89 1.74 9.16
C ARG A 51 -3.38 1.69 8.97
N PRO A 52 -3.90 2.25 7.89
CA PRO A 52 -5.33 2.23 7.69
C PRO A 52 -5.78 0.77 7.66
N SER A 53 -6.66 0.41 8.57
CA SER A 53 -7.43 -0.81 8.46
C SER A 53 -8.52 -0.53 7.47
N SER A 54 -8.51 -1.18 6.34
CA SER A 54 -9.42 -0.86 5.24
C SER A 54 -10.04 -2.12 4.66
N CYS A 55 -11.29 -2.00 4.30
CA CYS A 55 -12.08 -3.09 3.75
C CYS A 55 -12.66 -2.67 2.40
N TYR A 56 -12.34 -3.40 1.32
CA TYR A 56 -12.70 -3.01 -0.03
C TYR A 56 -13.39 -4.13 -0.80
N ASP A 57 -14.48 -3.78 -1.46
CA ASP A 57 -15.00 -4.54 -2.61
C ASP A 57 -14.33 -3.98 -3.87
N ALA A 58 -13.41 -4.73 -4.45
CA ALA A 58 -12.61 -4.22 -5.55
C ALA A 58 -13.39 -4.09 -6.86
N ALA A 59 -14.45 -4.86 -7.08
CA ALA A 59 -15.22 -4.84 -8.31
C ALA A 59 -15.78 -3.44 -8.63
N PRO A 60 -16.58 -2.79 -7.76
CA PRO A 60 -17.11 -1.47 -8.04
C PRO A 60 -16.04 -0.37 -8.00
N ILE A 61 -14.98 -0.53 -7.19
CA ILE A 61 -13.92 0.48 -7.07
C ILE A 61 -13.09 0.58 -8.36
N LEU A 62 -12.75 -0.57 -8.95
CA LEU A 62 -11.93 -0.63 -10.15
C LEU A 62 -12.74 -0.72 -11.45
N GLY A 63 -14.05 -0.90 -11.38
CA GLY A 63 -14.91 -1.10 -12.55
C GLY A 63 -14.69 -2.45 -13.23
N LEU A 64 -14.29 -3.46 -12.45
CA LEU A 64 -14.08 -4.82 -12.93
C LEU A 64 -15.34 -5.66 -12.78
N GLY A 65 -15.37 -6.80 -13.46
CA GLY A 65 -16.47 -7.75 -13.37
C GLY A 65 -16.66 -8.31 -11.95
N GLN A 66 -17.64 -9.19 -11.79
CA GLN A 66 -18.10 -9.70 -10.51
C GLN A 66 -16.97 -10.25 -9.62
N ALA A 67 -16.93 -9.81 -8.37
CA ALA A 67 -16.11 -10.37 -7.31
C ALA A 67 -16.80 -11.58 -6.64
N SER A 68 -16.11 -12.21 -5.69
CA SER A 68 -16.69 -13.20 -4.79
C SER A 68 -17.92 -12.64 -4.05
N SER A 69 -18.86 -13.50 -3.67
CA SER A 69 -20.01 -13.14 -2.83
C SER A 69 -19.75 -13.28 -1.33
N GLU A 70 -18.54 -13.67 -0.94
CA GLU A 70 -18.17 -13.82 0.47
C GLU A 70 -18.29 -12.50 1.23
N PRO A 71 -18.78 -12.52 2.49
CA PRO A 71 -18.82 -11.32 3.31
C PRO A 71 -17.42 -10.81 3.61
N LEU A 72 -17.26 -9.48 3.65
CA LEU A 72 -16.01 -8.85 4.06
C LEU A 72 -15.92 -8.85 5.58
N PRO A 73 -14.91 -9.49 6.18
CA PRO A 73 -14.69 -9.43 7.62
C PRO A 73 -14.05 -8.09 8.02
N ASP A 74 -14.14 -7.74 9.29
CA ASP A 74 -13.45 -6.57 9.81
C ASP A 74 -11.91 -6.72 9.69
N PRO A 75 -11.21 -5.70 9.23
CA PRO A 75 -9.76 -5.72 9.13
C PRO A 75 -9.11 -5.57 10.51
N ALA A 76 -8.04 -6.32 10.75
CA ALA A 76 -7.17 -6.06 11.88
C ALA A 76 -6.31 -4.79 11.66
N PRO A 77 -5.72 -4.20 12.71
CA PRO A 77 -4.83 -3.06 12.57
C PRO A 77 -3.68 -3.32 11.58
N GLY A 78 -3.59 -2.51 10.55
CA GLY A 78 -2.57 -2.64 9.51
C GLY A 78 -2.88 -3.65 8.40
N GLU A 79 -4.09 -4.17 8.36
CA GLU A 79 -4.58 -5.01 7.26
C GLU A 79 -5.45 -4.24 6.28
N VAL A 80 -5.36 -4.63 5.04
CA VAL A 80 -6.35 -4.36 4.00
C VAL A 80 -7.10 -5.65 3.72
N VAL A 81 -8.40 -5.66 3.96
CA VAL A 81 -9.28 -6.78 3.59
C VAL A 81 -9.89 -6.46 2.24
N ILE A 82 -9.74 -7.36 1.29
CA ILE A 82 -10.17 -7.09 -0.07
C ILE A 82 -10.91 -8.29 -0.68
N ARG A 83 -12.06 -7.99 -1.28
CA ARG A 83 -12.82 -8.96 -2.07
C ARG A 83 -12.43 -8.83 -3.53
N VAL A 84 -12.02 -9.94 -4.14
CA VAL A 84 -11.56 -9.98 -5.53
C VAL A 84 -12.36 -11.00 -6.37
N GLY A 85 -12.35 -10.80 -7.68
CA GLY A 85 -12.81 -11.73 -8.68
C GLY A 85 -11.67 -12.48 -9.36
N ALA A 86 -11.99 -13.26 -10.40
CA ALA A 86 -11.01 -13.97 -11.22
C ALA A 86 -10.30 -13.02 -12.20
N TRP A 87 -9.51 -12.10 -11.66
CA TRP A 87 -8.79 -11.07 -12.44
C TRP A 87 -7.30 -11.35 -12.48
N SER A 88 -6.68 -11.02 -13.60
CA SER A 88 -5.24 -11.03 -13.82
C SER A 88 -4.66 -9.62 -13.72
N LEU A 89 -3.35 -9.50 -13.69
CA LEU A 89 -2.68 -8.19 -13.80
C LEU A 89 -3.03 -7.50 -15.12
N GLN A 90 -3.20 -8.28 -16.21
CA GLN A 90 -3.60 -7.75 -17.51
C GLN A 90 -5.02 -7.18 -17.49
N ASP A 91 -5.97 -7.83 -16.80
CA ASP A 91 -7.32 -7.29 -16.63
C ASP A 91 -7.29 -5.95 -15.87
N LEU A 92 -6.44 -5.83 -14.84
CA LEU A 92 -6.24 -4.58 -14.10
C LEU A 92 -5.70 -3.46 -15.00
N ARG A 93 -4.66 -3.74 -15.77
CA ARG A 93 -4.01 -2.76 -16.68
C ARG A 93 -4.96 -2.20 -17.72
N THR A 94 -5.91 -3.02 -18.18
CA THR A 94 -6.86 -2.64 -19.23
C THR A 94 -8.19 -2.11 -18.71
N CYS A 95 -8.44 -2.17 -17.39
CA CYS A 95 -9.70 -1.68 -16.85
C CYS A 95 -9.80 -0.14 -16.93
N GLU A 96 -11.00 0.36 -17.21
CA GLU A 96 -11.24 1.78 -17.49
C GLU A 96 -10.76 2.69 -16.35
N THR A 97 -10.97 2.28 -15.11
CA THR A 97 -10.56 3.08 -13.93
C THR A 97 -9.04 3.25 -13.86
N VAL A 98 -8.27 2.18 -14.09
CA VAL A 98 -6.81 2.23 -14.05
C VAL A 98 -6.26 3.06 -15.20
N VAL A 99 -6.78 2.85 -16.42
CA VAL A 99 -6.35 3.59 -17.62
C VAL A 99 -6.70 5.08 -17.49
N ARG A 100 -7.96 5.40 -17.15
CA ARG A 100 -8.42 6.80 -17.04
C ARG A 100 -7.63 7.64 -16.04
N HIS A 101 -7.22 7.04 -14.93
CA HIS A 101 -6.51 7.73 -13.85
C HIS A 101 -5.00 7.49 -13.85
N ASN A 102 -4.48 6.76 -14.85
CA ASN A 102 -3.05 6.41 -14.97
C ASN A 102 -2.48 5.82 -13.67
N LEU A 103 -3.20 4.85 -13.10
CA LEU A 103 -2.88 4.28 -11.78
C LEU A 103 -1.81 3.18 -11.83
N MET A 104 -1.49 2.67 -13.00
CA MET A 104 -0.44 1.66 -13.19
C MET A 104 0.48 2.09 -14.32
N TRP A 105 1.76 1.86 -14.14
CA TRP A 105 2.73 2.07 -15.20
C TRP A 105 2.54 0.99 -16.27
N ASP A 106 2.34 1.41 -17.51
CA ASP A 106 2.19 0.50 -18.64
C ASP A 106 3.56 0.06 -19.16
N GLN A 107 3.84 -1.23 -19.01
CA GLN A 107 5.10 -1.86 -19.42
C GLN A 107 4.79 -3.05 -20.32
N ASP A 108 5.21 -2.98 -21.59
CA ASP A 108 4.94 -4.03 -22.57
C ASP A 108 5.51 -5.38 -22.16
N TRP A 109 6.67 -5.40 -21.50
CA TRP A 109 7.33 -6.63 -21.08
C TRP A 109 6.50 -7.48 -20.09
N TYR A 110 5.56 -6.89 -19.35
CA TYR A 110 4.66 -7.67 -18.50
C TYR A 110 3.86 -8.72 -19.30
N ASN A 111 3.56 -8.43 -20.56
CA ASN A 111 2.78 -9.34 -21.41
C ASN A 111 3.56 -10.59 -21.83
N GLU A 112 4.88 -10.56 -21.71
CA GLU A 112 5.76 -11.66 -22.09
C GLU A 112 5.76 -12.79 -21.04
N TYR A 113 5.34 -12.49 -19.81
CA TYR A 113 5.42 -13.42 -18.69
C TYR A 113 4.05 -13.97 -18.26
N PRO A 114 3.99 -15.26 -17.86
CA PRO A 114 2.75 -15.91 -17.44
C PRO A 114 2.01 -15.20 -16.33
N PHE A 115 2.73 -14.66 -15.33
CA PHE A 115 2.12 -14.02 -14.16
C PHE A 115 1.16 -12.90 -14.51
N SER A 116 1.35 -12.23 -15.65
CA SER A 116 0.47 -11.14 -16.08
C SER A 116 -0.95 -11.62 -16.44
N ARG A 117 -1.09 -12.89 -16.83
CA ARG A 117 -2.33 -13.52 -17.27
C ARG A 117 -2.91 -14.47 -16.24
N GLU A 118 -2.15 -14.84 -15.22
CA GLU A 118 -2.63 -15.69 -14.13
C GLU A 118 -3.74 -14.99 -13.37
N LYS A 119 -4.87 -15.67 -13.26
CA LYS A 119 -6.06 -15.13 -12.61
C LYS A 119 -6.03 -15.42 -11.12
N LEU A 120 -6.41 -14.43 -10.33
CA LEU A 120 -6.67 -14.62 -8.91
C LEU A 120 -7.81 -15.63 -8.72
N THR A 121 -7.73 -16.42 -7.68
CA THR A 121 -8.89 -17.16 -7.20
C THR A 121 -9.88 -16.17 -6.59
N PRO A 122 -11.15 -16.16 -7.03
CA PRO A 122 -12.15 -15.30 -6.40
C PRO A 122 -12.30 -15.60 -4.91
N GLY A 123 -12.32 -14.56 -4.08
CA GLY A 123 -12.41 -14.72 -2.64
C GLY A 123 -12.17 -13.43 -1.89
N VAL A 124 -12.07 -13.56 -0.57
CA VAL A 124 -11.70 -12.47 0.34
C VAL A 124 -10.30 -12.72 0.86
N TYR A 125 -9.45 -11.73 0.70
CA TYR A 125 -8.05 -11.79 1.12
C TYR A 125 -7.76 -10.76 2.20
N ARG A 126 -6.89 -11.12 3.13
CA ARG A 126 -6.28 -10.22 4.10
C ARG A 126 -4.86 -9.91 3.65
N VAL A 127 -4.58 -8.64 3.37
CA VAL A 127 -3.28 -8.20 2.85
C VAL A 127 -2.66 -7.25 3.86
N ARG A 128 -1.46 -7.57 4.30
CA ARG A 128 -0.68 -6.75 5.23
C ARG A 128 0.45 -6.06 4.46
N LEU A 129 0.32 -4.76 4.27
CA LEU A 129 1.29 -3.90 3.58
C LEU A 129 1.48 -2.58 4.34
N PRO A 130 2.71 -2.08 4.49
CA PRO A 130 3.97 -2.81 4.34
C PRO A 130 4.22 -3.77 5.52
N ILE A 131 5.09 -4.76 5.34
CA ILE A 131 5.55 -5.61 6.44
C ILE A 131 6.64 -4.84 7.20
N PRO A 132 6.51 -4.65 8.54
CA PRO A 132 7.54 -3.98 9.35
C PRO A 132 8.90 -4.63 9.19
N ASP A 133 9.94 -3.82 9.24
CA ASP A 133 11.34 -4.25 9.18
C ASP A 133 11.71 -5.05 7.92
N SER A 134 10.90 -5.01 6.86
CA SER A 134 11.17 -5.72 5.60
C SER A 134 12.18 -4.99 4.70
N ASN A 135 12.34 -3.69 4.89
CA ASN A 135 13.25 -2.88 4.07
C ASN A 135 14.71 -3.34 4.23
N ARG A 136 15.45 -3.29 3.12
CA ARG A 136 16.86 -3.70 3.03
C ARG A 136 17.14 -5.17 3.32
N LYS A 137 16.12 -6.02 3.40
CA LYS A 137 16.28 -7.48 3.54
C LYS A 137 16.17 -8.16 2.18
N ASN A 138 16.88 -9.27 2.01
CA ASN A 138 16.67 -10.13 0.85
C ASN A 138 15.33 -10.89 0.98
N PHE A 139 14.88 -11.52 -0.11
CA PHE A 139 13.57 -12.18 -0.15
C PHE A 139 13.40 -13.29 0.91
N ALA A 140 14.46 -14.09 1.12
CA ALA A 140 14.42 -15.17 2.11
C ALA A 140 14.31 -14.62 3.55
N GLU A 141 14.95 -13.50 3.84
CA GLU A 141 14.83 -12.81 5.12
C GLU A 141 13.45 -12.17 5.30
N GLN A 142 12.89 -11.59 4.23
CA GLN A 142 11.53 -11.03 4.25
C GLN A 142 10.48 -12.12 4.51
N LYS A 143 10.63 -13.31 3.92
CA LYS A 143 9.73 -14.44 4.18
C LYS A 143 9.71 -14.88 5.64
N LYS A 144 10.80 -14.68 6.39
CA LYS A 144 10.85 -14.99 7.84
C LYS A 144 10.04 -14.00 8.69
N LEU A 145 9.63 -12.88 8.14
CA LEU A 145 8.79 -11.88 8.82
C LEU A 145 7.29 -12.17 8.66
N LEU A 146 6.93 -13.15 7.85
CA LEU A 146 5.55 -13.58 7.69
C LEU A 146 5.08 -14.29 8.98
N LEU A 147 3.84 -14.03 9.35
CA LEU A 147 3.20 -14.72 10.45
C LEU A 147 2.76 -16.13 10.02
N SER A 148 2.44 -16.97 10.99
CA SER A 148 1.91 -18.30 10.70
C SER A 148 0.61 -18.21 9.89
N GLY A 149 0.57 -18.88 8.75
CA GLY A 149 -0.56 -18.85 7.83
C GLY A 149 -0.54 -17.72 6.81
N GLU A 150 0.46 -16.84 6.85
CA GLU A 150 0.68 -15.85 5.79
C GLU A 150 1.56 -16.41 4.67
N ASP A 151 1.33 -15.93 3.47
CA ASP A 151 2.19 -16.17 2.31
C ASP A 151 2.44 -14.85 1.56
N VAL A 152 3.43 -14.87 0.66
CA VAL A 152 3.72 -13.72 -0.18
C VAL A 152 2.63 -13.60 -1.25
N ALA A 153 2.03 -12.42 -1.34
CA ALA A 153 0.97 -12.17 -2.29
C ALA A 153 1.46 -12.25 -3.75
N PRO A 154 0.66 -12.81 -4.68
CA PRO A 154 0.92 -12.64 -6.10
C PRO A 154 0.76 -11.17 -6.50
N VAL A 155 1.47 -10.76 -7.56
CA VAL A 155 1.50 -9.36 -8.02
C VAL A 155 0.10 -8.81 -8.32
N ALA A 156 -0.78 -9.61 -8.89
CA ALA A 156 -2.15 -9.20 -9.18
C ALA A 156 -2.93 -8.84 -7.90
N LEU A 157 -2.78 -9.62 -6.81
CA LEU A 157 -3.44 -9.34 -5.53
C LEU A 157 -2.85 -8.09 -4.86
N ALA A 158 -1.54 -7.95 -4.86
CA ALA A 158 -0.88 -6.76 -4.33
C ALA A 158 -1.34 -5.51 -5.09
N ALA A 159 -1.38 -5.56 -6.43
CA ALA A 159 -1.84 -4.46 -7.27
C ALA A 159 -3.30 -4.08 -6.97
N VAL A 160 -4.22 -5.05 -6.85
CA VAL A 160 -5.62 -4.78 -6.49
C VAL A 160 -5.70 -4.06 -5.14
N ALA A 161 -4.98 -4.54 -4.12
CA ALA A 161 -5.00 -3.93 -2.79
C ALA A 161 -4.49 -2.48 -2.82
N LEU A 162 -3.36 -2.24 -3.49
CA LEU A 162 -2.76 -0.91 -3.64
C LEU A 162 -3.68 0.05 -4.40
N LEU A 163 -4.23 -0.39 -5.54
CA LEU A 163 -5.12 0.43 -6.36
C LEU A 163 -6.43 0.79 -5.64
N CYS A 164 -7.04 -0.16 -4.94
CA CYS A 164 -8.25 0.10 -4.16
C CYS A 164 -7.98 1.08 -3.03
N HIS A 165 -6.87 0.91 -2.31
CA HIS A 165 -6.51 1.83 -1.25
C HIS A 165 -6.21 3.23 -1.78
N LEU A 166 -5.39 3.33 -2.82
CA LEU A 166 -5.07 4.60 -3.47
C LEU A 166 -6.35 5.32 -3.95
N LYS A 167 -7.27 4.58 -4.57
CA LYS A 167 -8.53 5.15 -5.09
C LYS A 167 -9.48 5.63 -4.00
N GLN A 168 -9.57 4.91 -2.88
CA GLN A 168 -10.53 5.19 -1.81
C GLN A 168 -9.98 6.13 -0.72
N ALA A 169 -8.71 5.94 -0.34
CA ALA A 169 -8.07 6.72 0.71
C ALA A 169 -7.19 7.85 0.17
N GLY A 170 -6.90 7.88 -1.13
CA GLY A 170 -6.00 8.85 -1.74
C GLY A 170 -4.54 8.72 -1.29
N GLN A 171 -4.19 7.60 -0.67
CA GLN A 171 -2.87 7.36 -0.08
C GLN A 171 -2.21 6.15 -0.71
N ASP A 172 -0.90 6.23 -0.93
CA ASP A 172 -0.07 5.10 -1.32
C ASP A 172 0.31 4.29 -0.08
N LEU A 173 -0.07 3.01 -0.05
CA LEU A 173 0.27 2.10 1.05
C LEU A 173 1.77 1.84 1.17
N LEU A 174 2.50 1.93 0.08
CA LEU A 174 3.95 1.67 0.04
C LEU A 174 4.77 2.93 0.32
N ASN A 175 4.17 4.12 0.27
CA ASN A 175 4.85 5.40 0.50
C ASN A 175 6.15 5.53 -0.32
N ASN A 176 6.10 5.20 -1.61
CA ASN A 176 7.20 5.13 -2.55
C ASN A 176 8.20 3.98 -2.32
N ASP A 177 7.89 3.02 -1.47
CA ASP A 177 8.63 1.77 -1.36
C ASP A 177 8.14 0.74 -2.41
N TRP A 178 8.85 -0.38 -2.49
CA TRP A 178 8.55 -1.48 -3.39
C TRP A 178 8.02 -2.69 -2.64
N ALA A 179 6.98 -3.33 -3.18
CA ALA A 179 6.53 -4.63 -2.69
C ALA A 179 7.16 -5.76 -3.52
N ARG A 180 7.67 -6.79 -2.86
CA ARG A 180 8.06 -8.03 -3.53
C ARG A 180 6.89 -9.00 -3.52
N CYS A 181 6.58 -9.52 -4.70
CA CYS A 181 5.49 -10.44 -4.91
C CYS A 181 5.99 -11.91 -5.00
N ALA A 182 5.06 -12.84 -4.98
CA ALA A 182 5.36 -14.27 -5.11
C ALA A 182 5.89 -14.64 -6.50
N ASP A 183 5.44 -13.89 -7.51
CA ASP A 183 5.76 -14.14 -8.90
C ASP A 183 7.25 -14.00 -9.16
N ALA A 184 7.82 -14.93 -9.90
CA ALA A 184 9.23 -14.94 -10.27
C ALA A 184 9.39 -14.81 -11.78
N LEU A 185 10.40 -14.06 -12.18
CA LEU A 185 10.91 -14.07 -13.55
C LEU A 185 11.89 -15.25 -13.72
N PRO A 186 12.19 -15.67 -14.99
CA PRO A 186 13.06 -16.82 -15.26
C PRO A 186 14.44 -16.75 -14.58
N ASP A 187 14.96 -15.57 -14.35
CA ASP A 187 16.28 -15.33 -13.73
C ASP A 187 16.21 -15.14 -12.20
N GLU A 188 15.21 -15.70 -11.53
CA GLU A 188 14.97 -15.54 -10.09
C GLU A 188 14.66 -14.08 -9.63
N PHE A 189 14.56 -13.14 -10.53
CA PHE A 189 14.07 -11.80 -10.19
C PHE A 189 12.61 -11.86 -9.77
N ARG A 190 12.25 -11.08 -8.76
CA ARG A 190 10.87 -10.96 -8.29
C ARG A 190 10.24 -9.68 -8.82
N VAL A 191 8.98 -9.81 -9.20
CA VAL A 191 8.17 -8.65 -9.58
C VAL A 191 7.88 -7.85 -8.31
N GLY A 192 8.02 -6.53 -8.39
CA GLY A 192 7.76 -5.62 -7.29
C GLY A 192 7.40 -4.22 -7.76
#